data_2179ae1150abd7a9693ded342701037d
#
_entry.id   2179ae1150abd7a9693ded342701037d
#
_cell.length_a   1.000
_cell.length_b   1.000
_cell.length_c   1.000
_cell.angle_alpha   90.00
_cell.angle_beta   90.00
_cell.angle_gamma   90.00
#
_symmetry.space_group_name_H-M   'P 1'
#
loop_
_entity.id
_entity.type
_entity.pdbx_description
1 polymer ?
#
loop_
_entity_poly.entity_id
_entity_poly.type
_entity_poly.pdbx_seq_one_letter_code
_entity_poly.pdbx_strand_id
1 'polypeptide(L)'
;MPARGVEQFRELLPIAECQGLVLAEDNQQLTDELFTRITRTLAEPRRVRILREIAAHGNSIPLACLLRRHQVSPATLSHHASELDNSGLVEIVRHGRFVHLTLRPDVWQAYLKRRSDLIDGSELRIPKEHVARCER
;
A
#
# COMPACT_ATOMS: atom_id res chain seq x y z
N MET A 1 23.27 -6.98 17.72
CA MET A 1 22.81 -5.74 18.35
C MET A 1 21.74 -5.09 17.46
N PRO A 2 20.50 -5.48 17.61
CA PRO A 2 19.46 -4.99 16.71
C PRO A 2 18.87 -3.62 17.10
N ALA A 3 19.28 -3.04 18.21
CA ALA A 3 18.59 -1.89 18.79
C ALA A 3 18.77 -0.55 18.03
N ARG A 4 19.86 -0.37 17.33
CA ARG A 4 20.19 0.93 16.71
C ARG A 4 19.38 1.23 15.45
N GLY A 5 19.00 0.21 14.69
CA GLY A 5 18.23 0.40 13.46
C GLY A 5 16.76 0.73 13.72
N VAL A 6 16.22 0.20 14.80
CA VAL A 6 14.79 0.35 15.13
C VAL A 6 14.50 1.72 15.77
N GLU A 7 15.40 2.24 16.58
CA GLU A 7 15.24 3.56 17.20
C GLU A 7 15.27 4.69 16.16
N GLN A 8 16.07 4.54 15.11
CA GLN A 8 16.16 5.51 14.04
C GLN A 8 14.86 5.59 13.23
N PHE A 9 14.16 4.47 13.05
CA PHE A 9 12.84 4.44 12.42
C PHE A 9 11.76 5.10 13.27
N ARG A 10 11.90 5.07 14.58
CA ARG A 10 10.94 5.68 15.51
C ARG A 10 10.83 7.19 15.33
N GLU A 11 11.93 7.85 15.00
CA GLU A 11 11.98 9.29 14.78
C GLU A 11 11.56 9.69 13.36
N LEU A 12 11.79 8.80 12.38
CA LEU A 12 11.54 9.07 10.98
C LEU A 12 10.11 8.75 10.52
N LEU A 13 9.44 7.82 11.21
CA LEU A 13 8.06 7.48 10.87
C LEU A 13 7.10 8.45 11.58
N PRO A 14 6.30 9.23 10.84
CA PRO A 14 5.26 10.00 11.47
C PRO A 14 4.34 9.04 12.25
N ILE A 15 3.92 9.47 13.42
CA ILE A 15 2.88 8.76 14.18
C ILE A 15 1.67 8.71 13.24
N ALA A 16 1.35 7.52 12.78
CA ALA A 16 0.38 7.30 11.74
C ALA A 16 -0.92 8.03 12.01
N GLU A 17 -1.13 9.09 11.31
CA GLU A 17 -2.45 9.66 11.12
C GLU A 17 -3.11 9.02 9.90
N CYS A 18 -3.15 7.69 9.87
CA CYS A 18 -3.96 6.95 8.91
C CYS A 18 -5.46 7.05 9.21
N GLN A 19 -5.85 8.02 10.03
CA GLN A 19 -7.23 8.19 10.48
C GLN A 19 -8.19 8.69 9.39
N GLY A 20 -7.71 9.02 8.21
CA GLY A 20 -8.54 9.57 7.14
C GLY A 20 -8.83 8.64 5.97
N LEU A 21 -8.22 7.47 5.92
CA LEU A 21 -8.38 6.52 4.81
C LEU A 21 -9.31 5.38 5.20
N VAL A 22 -10.54 5.73 5.57
CA VAL A 22 -11.58 4.74 5.84
C VAL A 22 -12.19 4.33 4.52
N LEU A 23 -12.29 3.01 4.28
CA LEU A 23 -13.17 2.47 3.26
C LEU A 23 -14.58 2.99 3.56
N ALA A 24 -15.25 3.55 2.56
CA ALA A 24 -16.63 3.99 2.71
C ALA A 24 -17.46 2.83 3.26
N GLU A 25 -18.06 3.02 4.43
CA GLU A 25 -18.67 1.95 5.22
C GLU A 25 -19.79 1.19 4.49
N ASP A 26 -20.39 1.79 3.48
CA ASP A 26 -21.56 1.22 2.81
C ASP A 26 -21.27 0.23 1.68
N ASN A 27 -20.01 0.12 1.16
CA ASN A 27 -19.81 -0.70 -0.04
C ASN A 27 -18.46 -1.38 -0.16
N GLN A 28 -17.52 -1.23 0.76
CA GLN A 28 -16.14 -1.72 0.62
C GLN A 28 -15.48 -1.28 -0.71
N GLN A 29 -16.01 -0.23 -1.31
CA GLN A 29 -15.45 0.33 -2.54
C GLN A 29 -14.40 1.37 -2.22
N LEU A 30 -13.26 1.24 -2.86
CA LEU A 30 -12.21 2.26 -2.79
C LEU A 30 -12.67 3.54 -3.46
N THR A 31 -12.37 4.68 -2.84
CA THR A 31 -12.53 5.97 -3.50
C THR A 31 -11.55 6.09 -4.67
N ASP A 32 -11.86 6.96 -5.63
CA ASP A 32 -10.97 7.24 -6.77
C ASP A 32 -9.60 7.73 -6.34
N GLU A 33 -9.57 8.56 -5.31
CA GLU A 33 -8.34 9.06 -4.72
C GLU A 33 -7.47 7.95 -4.17
N LEU A 34 -8.07 7.06 -3.38
CA LEU A 34 -7.34 5.95 -2.77
C LEU A 34 -6.86 4.95 -3.83
N PHE A 35 -7.70 4.65 -4.81
CA PHE A 35 -7.32 3.80 -5.94
C PHE A 35 -6.11 4.38 -6.69
N THR A 36 -6.12 5.67 -7.01
CA THR A 36 -5.01 6.35 -7.67
C THR A 36 -3.75 6.33 -6.83
N ARG A 37 -3.89 6.56 -5.52
CA ARG A 37 -2.77 6.55 -4.58
C ARG A 37 -2.12 5.18 -4.50
N ILE A 38 -2.91 4.12 -4.40
CA ILE A 38 -2.41 2.73 -4.40
C ILE A 38 -1.68 2.44 -5.71
N THR A 39 -2.26 2.80 -6.83
CA THR A 39 -1.65 2.58 -8.15
C THR A 39 -0.29 3.26 -8.26
N ARG A 40 -0.17 4.50 -7.80
CA ARG A 40 1.11 5.23 -7.77
C ARG A 40 2.12 4.58 -6.83
N THR A 41 1.66 4.14 -5.67
CA THR A 41 2.51 3.46 -4.69
C THR A 41 3.09 2.17 -5.27
N LEU A 42 2.29 1.39 -5.98
CA LEU A 42 2.70 0.14 -6.62
C LEU A 42 3.54 0.34 -7.89
N ALA A 43 3.67 1.54 -8.40
CA ALA A 43 4.54 1.82 -9.55
C ALA A 43 6.04 1.69 -9.20
N GLU A 44 6.40 1.75 -7.93
CA GLU A 44 7.78 1.56 -7.48
C GLU A 44 8.06 0.08 -7.20
N PRO A 45 8.98 -0.58 -7.95
CA PRO A 45 9.22 -2.03 -7.81
C PRO A 45 9.65 -2.45 -6.41
N ARG A 46 10.38 -1.61 -5.71
CA ARG A 46 10.84 -1.91 -4.34
C ARG A 46 9.68 -2.01 -3.35
N ARG A 47 8.66 -1.18 -3.50
CA ARG A 47 7.46 -1.24 -2.67
C ARG A 47 6.68 -2.54 -2.90
N VAL A 48 6.57 -2.97 -4.15
CA VAL A 48 5.96 -4.26 -4.49
C VAL A 48 6.72 -5.41 -3.84
N ARG A 49 8.04 -5.35 -3.88
CA ARG A 49 8.90 -6.35 -3.25
C ARG A 49 8.70 -6.41 -1.74
N ILE A 50 8.60 -5.25 -1.08
CA ILE A 50 8.30 -5.15 0.35
C ILE A 50 6.94 -5.80 0.65
N LEU A 51 5.90 -5.51 -0.12
CA LEU A 51 4.57 -6.11 0.05
C LEU A 51 4.61 -7.64 -0.06
N ARG A 52 5.36 -8.17 -1.02
CA ARG A 52 5.52 -9.61 -1.18
C ARG A 52 6.21 -10.25 0.01
N GLU A 53 7.20 -9.59 0.57
CA GLU A 53 7.88 -10.07 1.77
C GLU A 53 6.98 -10.04 3.00
N ILE A 54 6.16 -9.01 3.16
CA ILE A 54 5.17 -8.93 4.24
C ILE A 54 4.17 -10.10 4.11
N ALA A 55 3.65 -10.33 2.93
CA ALA A 55 2.71 -11.44 2.67
C ALA A 55 3.35 -12.80 2.95
N ALA A 56 4.58 -13.00 2.52
CA ALA A 56 5.32 -14.25 2.75
C ALA A 56 5.63 -14.49 4.24
N HIS A 57 5.64 -13.42 5.04
CA HIS A 57 5.94 -13.46 6.48
C HIS A 57 4.69 -13.54 7.34
N GLY A 58 3.57 -13.99 6.79
CA GLY A 58 2.31 -14.11 7.51
C GLY A 58 1.58 -12.78 7.69
N ASN A 59 1.70 -11.88 6.72
CA ASN A 59 1.08 -10.56 6.66
C ASN A 59 1.60 -9.52 7.66
N SER A 60 2.66 -9.84 8.42
CA SER A 60 3.30 -8.90 9.32
C SER A 60 4.80 -9.17 9.39
N ILE A 61 5.61 -8.15 9.27
CA ILE A 61 7.06 -8.28 9.31
C ILE A 61 7.68 -7.15 10.14
N PRO A 62 8.67 -7.46 10.99
CA PRO A 62 9.44 -6.41 11.67
C PRO A 62 10.21 -5.56 10.68
N LEU A 63 10.19 -4.25 10.87
CA LEU A 63 10.91 -3.31 10.00
C LEU A 63 12.42 -3.60 9.98
N ALA A 64 12.98 -4.07 11.10
CA ALA A 64 14.37 -4.47 11.19
C ALA A 64 14.73 -5.63 10.24
N CYS A 65 13.79 -6.54 10.00
CA CYS A 65 13.98 -7.63 9.03
C CYS A 65 14.04 -7.10 7.61
N LEU A 66 13.18 -6.15 7.26
CA LEU A 66 13.21 -5.49 5.95
C LEU A 66 14.50 -4.73 5.74
N LEU A 67 14.98 -4.03 6.77
CA LEU A 67 16.23 -3.28 6.68
C LEU A 67 17.43 -4.19 6.38
N ARG A 68 17.46 -5.39 6.96
CA ARG A 68 18.52 -6.36 6.71
C ARG A 68 18.48 -6.95 5.30
N ARG A 69 17.28 -7.09 4.72
CA ARG A 69 17.09 -7.68 3.39
C ARG A 69 17.26 -6.70 2.25
N HIS A 70 16.89 -5.45 2.49
CA HIS A 70 17.02 -4.39 1.50
C HIS A 70 18.30 -3.60 1.74
N GLN A 71 19.13 -3.51 0.72
CA GLN A 71 20.38 -2.73 0.78
C GLN A 71 20.11 -1.24 0.55
N VAL A 72 19.38 -0.65 1.47
CA VAL A 72 19.04 0.78 1.43
C VAL A 72 19.26 1.41 2.79
N SER A 73 19.35 2.72 2.81
CA SER A 73 19.43 3.45 4.06
C SER A 73 18.15 3.32 4.87
N PRO A 74 18.20 3.44 6.21
CA PRO A 74 16.99 3.48 7.05
C PRO A 74 16.00 4.57 6.60
N ALA A 75 16.49 5.73 6.19
CA ALA A 75 15.65 6.82 5.71
C ALA A 75 14.88 6.43 4.43
N THR A 76 15.53 5.76 3.49
CA THR A 76 14.90 5.30 2.25
C THR A 76 13.84 4.24 2.54
N LEU A 77 14.14 3.28 3.40
CA LEU A 77 13.17 2.25 3.78
C LEU A 77 11.98 2.86 4.52
N SER A 78 12.24 3.80 5.42
CA SER A 78 11.20 4.56 6.14
C SER A 78 10.29 5.29 5.17
N HIS A 79 10.83 5.91 4.13
CA HIS A 79 10.05 6.56 3.08
C HIS A 79 9.13 5.58 2.35
N HIS A 80 9.64 4.43 1.94
CA HIS A 80 8.83 3.39 1.30
C HIS A 80 7.73 2.87 2.23
N ALA A 81 8.05 2.65 3.50
CA ALA A 81 7.08 2.21 4.51
C ALA A 81 5.97 3.25 4.71
N SER A 82 6.33 4.53 4.78
CA SER A 82 5.36 5.63 4.92
C SER A 82 4.44 5.73 3.70
N GLU A 83 4.97 5.57 2.49
CA GLU A 83 4.17 5.57 1.27
C GLU A 83 3.17 4.41 1.23
N LEU A 84 3.59 3.22 1.66
CA LEU A 84 2.72 2.06 1.78
C LEU A 84 1.63 2.26 2.84
N ASP A 85 1.98 2.85 3.97
CA ASP A 85 1.04 3.19 5.03
C ASP A 85 0.02 4.23 4.56
N ASN A 86 0.48 5.28 3.90
CA ASN A 86 -0.39 6.33 3.34
C ASN A 86 -1.34 5.81 2.25
N SER A 87 -0.95 4.76 1.54
CA SER A 87 -1.84 4.12 0.56
C SER A 87 -2.91 3.26 1.18
N GLY A 88 -2.79 2.94 2.47
CA GLY A 88 -3.70 2.04 3.18
C GLY A 88 -3.43 0.56 2.97
N LEU A 89 -2.47 0.17 2.12
CA LEU A 89 -2.13 -1.23 1.88
C LEU A 89 -1.46 -1.89 3.07
N VAL A 90 -0.75 -1.11 3.85
CA VAL A 90 0.04 -1.55 4.99
C VAL A 90 -0.27 -0.64 6.17
N GLU A 91 -0.26 -1.20 7.35
CA GLU A 91 -0.34 -0.46 8.60
C GLU A 91 0.99 -0.57 9.34
N ILE A 92 1.49 0.56 9.82
CA ILE A 92 2.67 0.60 10.68
C ILE A 92 2.21 0.45 12.12
N VAL A 93 2.53 -0.68 12.74
CA VAL A 93 2.14 -1.00 14.12
C VAL A 93 3.36 -0.96 15.01
N ARG A 94 3.25 -0.24 16.11
CA ARG A 94 4.30 -0.12 17.11
C ARG A 94 3.96 -0.96 18.33
N HIS A 95 4.86 -1.89 18.65
CA HIS A 95 4.80 -2.70 19.88
C HIS A 95 6.05 -2.40 20.72
N GLY A 96 5.96 -1.42 21.62
CA GLY A 96 7.09 -0.99 22.43
C GLY A 96 8.25 -0.47 21.58
N ARG A 97 9.36 -1.22 21.56
CA ARG A 97 10.56 -0.89 20.75
C ARG A 97 10.49 -1.39 19.33
N PHE A 98 9.54 -2.25 19.02
CA PHE A 98 9.44 -2.90 17.74
C PHE A 98 8.42 -2.20 16.83
N VAL A 99 8.79 -2.05 15.58
CA VAL A 99 7.91 -1.54 14.54
C VAL A 99 7.65 -2.67 13.55
N HIS A 100 6.39 -2.95 13.29
CA HIS A 100 5.96 -3.95 12.34
C HIS A 100 5.20 -3.29 11.20
N LEU A 101 5.40 -3.79 9.98
CA LEU A 101 4.54 -3.49 8.86
C LEU A 101 3.56 -4.64 8.70
N THR A 102 2.28 -4.33 8.77
CA THR A 102 1.21 -5.32 8.68
C THR A 102 0.38 -5.05 7.43
N LEU A 103 0.24 -6.07 6.58
CA LEU A 103 -0.57 -5.98 5.38
C LEU A 103 -2.05 -5.84 5.75
N ARG A 104 -2.77 -5.02 5.00
CA ARG A 104 -4.23 -4.89 5.10
C ARG A 104 -4.91 -5.64 3.95
N PRO A 105 -5.30 -6.90 4.15
CA PRO A 105 -5.90 -7.70 3.08
C PRO A 105 -7.22 -7.15 2.55
N ASP A 106 -8.00 -6.50 3.41
CA ASP A 106 -9.27 -5.86 3.06
C ASP A 106 -9.08 -4.78 1.98
N VAL A 107 -8.11 -3.90 2.17
CA VAL A 107 -7.77 -2.84 1.22
C VAL A 107 -7.22 -3.44 -0.09
N TRP A 108 -6.36 -4.44 0.03
CA TRP A 108 -5.80 -5.13 -1.13
C TRP A 108 -6.88 -5.79 -1.98
N GLN A 109 -7.82 -6.50 -1.36
CA GLN A 109 -8.92 -7.14 -2.06
C GLN A 109 -9.83 -6.12 -2.75
N ALA A 110 -10.16 -5.02 -2.08
CA ALA A 110 -10.94 -3.94 -2.65
C ALA A 110 -10.25 -3.31 -3.87
N TYR A 111 -8.94 -3.14 -3.81
CA TYR A 111 -8.14 -2.63 -4.92
C TYR A 111 -8.15 -3.58 -6.12
N LEU A 112 -7.94 -4.87 -5.89
CA LEU A 112 -7.96 -5.88 -6.95
C LEU A 112 -9.34 -5.97 -7.62
N LYS A 113 -10.40 -5.94 -6.84
CA LYS A 113 -11.77 -5.96 -7.36
C LYS A 113 -12.00 -4.75 -8.26
N ARG A 114 -11.70 -3.56 -7.79
CA ARG A 114 -11.88 -2.34 -8.59
C ARG A 114 -11.03 -2.34 -9.85
N ARG A 115 -9.81 -2.81 -9.77
CA ARG A 115 -8.93 -2.95 -10.94
C ARG A 115 -9.50 -3.91 -11.97
N SER A 116 -10.10 -5.01 -11.53
CA SER A 116 -10.78 -5.97 -12.40
C SER A 116 -11.99 -5.33 -13.09
N ASP A 117 -12.80 -4.60 -12.33
CA ASP A 117 -14.01 -3.95 -12.84
C ASP A 117 -13.70 -2.91 -13.93
N LEU A 118 -12.53 -2.26 -13.89
CA LEU A 118 -12.09 -1.31 -14.92
C LEU A 118 -11.98 -1.94 -16.30
N ILE A 119 -11.60 -3.21 -16.36
CA ILE A 119 -11.37 -3.92 -17.62
C ILE A 119 -12.68 -4.55 -18.13
N ASP A 120 -13.58 -4.90 -17.23
CA ASP A 120 -14.86 -5.53 -17.58
C ASP A 120 -15.87 -4.57 -18.22
N GLY A 121 -15.53 -3.27 -18.28
CA GLY A 121 -16.35 -2.25 -18.93
C GLY A 121 -17.71 -2.01 -18.26
N SER A 122 -17.91 -2.56 -17.07
CA SER A 122 -19.20 -2.43 -16.37
C SER A 122 -19.49 -1.01 -15.88
N GLU A 123 -18.44 -0.22 -15.62
CA GLU A 123 -18.57 1.17 -15.19
C GLU A 123 -18.58 2.18 -16.37
N LEU A 124 -17.95 1.82 -17.47
CA LEU A 124 -17.90 2.66 -18.66
C LEU A 124 -18.84 2.15 -19.74
N ARG A 125 -20.10 2.48 -19.65
CA ARG A 125 -21.01 2.35 -20.79
C ARG A 125 -20.62 3.43 -21.81
N ILE A 126 -19.60 3.14 -22.60
CA ILE A 126 -19.33 3.97 -23.79
C ILE A 126 -20.47 3.75 -24.77
N PRO A 127 -21.25 4.77 -25.10
CA PRO A 127 -22.29 4.62 -26.11
C PRO A 127 -21.70 4.06 -27.38
N LYS A 128 -22.34 3.05 -27.96
CA LYS A 128 -21.85 2.37 -29.18
C LYS A 128 -21.59 3.35 -30.33
N GLU A 129 -22.18 4.51 -30.29
CA GLU A 129 -21.98 5.59 -31.25
C GLU A 129 -20.58 6.21 -31.22
N HIS A 130 -19.91 6.15 -30.07
CA HIS A 130 -18.54 6.66 -29.95
C HIS A 130 -17.48 5.70 -30.45
N VAL A 131 -17.74 4.41 -30.38
CA VAL A 131 -16.81 3.37 -30.86
C VAL A 131 -16.67 3.40 -32.38
N ALA A 132 -17.74 3.68 -33.08
CA ALA A 132 -17.75 3.75 -34.54
C ALA A 132 -16.85 4.88 -35.10
N ARG A 133 -16.55 5.92 -34.32
CA ARG A 133 -15.66 7.04 -34.72
C ARG A 133 -14.17 6.72 -34.54
N CYS A 134 -13.81 5.70 -33.79
CA CYS A 134 -12.41 5.32 -33.56
C CYS A 134 -11.89 4.29 -34.58
N GLU A 135 -12.76 3.75 -35.43
CA GLU A 135 -12.38 2.74 -36.42
C GLU A 135 -11.97 3.32 -37.80
N ARG A 136 -11.68 4.59 -37.86
CA ARG A 136 -11.18 5.20 -39.09
C ARG A 136 -9.72 5.61 -39.01
#